data_31adfe9b6d4ce1ed9b1919fe4dff7486
#
_entry.id   31adfe9b6d4ce1ed9b1919fe4dff7486
#
_cell.length_a   1.000
_cell.length_b   1.000
_cell.length_c   1.000
_cell.angle_alpha   90.00
_cell.angle_beta   90.00
_cell.angle_gamma   90.00
#
_symmetry.space_group_name_H-M   'P 1'
#
loop_
_entity.id
_entity.type
_entity.pdbx_description
1 polymer ?
#
loop_
_entity_poly.entity_id
_entity_poly.type
_entity_poly.pdbx_seq_one_letter_code
_entity_poly.pdbx_strand_id
1 'polypeptide(L)'
;MTTMDRLAKRELLLRRKEQGAPLCQQLDERFAVYFIWKTVGISHTIPDFPRLLRLGTRGMAAEITDAMDAEQPPLDDEARATRRAMLITLQGLEAYAANLAVQADLDTNQEQDPARRRELERLADICRRVPAQPCRTLDEAVNAVWIVCVGMHMENTNTGLSLGRLDQWLQPFFDSDMAAASTDEEREAVARHAVELC
;
A
#
# COMPACT_ATOMS: atom_id res chain seq x y z
N MET A 1 -10.76 10.39 -1.55
CA MET A 1 -10.48 11.50 -0.60
C MET A 1 -11.40 12.66 -0.96
N THR A 2 -12.39 12.95 -0.12
CA THR A 2 -13.40 13.99 -0.38
C THR A 2 -12.78 15.39 -0.28
N THR A 3 -13.44 16.41 -0.86
CA THR A 3 -13.00 17.81 -0.77
C THR A 3 -12.93 18.28 0.70
N MET A 4 -13.80 17.74 1.55
CA MET A 4 -13.81 18.00 3.00
C MET A 4 -12.55 17.49 3.70
N ASP A 5 -12.03 16.31 3.33
CA ASP A 5 -10.81 15.76 3.92
C ASP A 5 -9.58 16.63 3.58
N ARG A 6 -9.55 17.19 2.38
CA ARG A 6 -8.48 18.13 1.97
C ARG A 6 -8.52 19.42 2.78
N LEU A 7 -9.71 19.95 3.04
CA LEU A 7 -9.88 21.17 3.82
C LEU A 7 -9.50 20.95 5.29
N ALA A 8 -9.95 19.85 5.89
CA ALA A 8 -9.59 19.50 7.28
C ALA A 8 -8.08 19.28 7.44
N LYS A 9 -7.44 18.57 6.49
CA LYS A 9 -5.99 18.36 6.48
C LYS A 9 -5.22 19.68 6.31
N ARG A 10 -5.71 20.58 5.45
CA ARG A 10 -5.14 21.92 5.27
C ARG A 10 -5.27 22.75 6.54
N GLU A 11 -6.41 22.74 7.20
CA GLU A 11 -6.65 23.48 8.44
C GLU A 11 -5.76 22.98 9.59
N LEU A 12 -5.60 21.65 9.71
CA LEU A 12 -4.70 21.05 10.68
C LEU A 12 -3.23 21.47 10.43
N LEU A 13 -2.81 21.50 9.17
CA LEU A 13 -1.47 21.97 8.79
C LEU A 13 -1.28 23.46 9.08
N LEU A 14 -2.30 24.30 8.85
CA LEU A 14 -2.26 25.72 9.16
C LEU A 14 -2.15 25.96 10.67
N ARG A 15 -2.93 25.24 11.50
CA ARG A 15 -2.82 25.32 12.96
C ARG A 15 -1.45 24.91 13.49
N ARG A 16 -0.83 23.87 12.90
CA ARG A 16 0.56 23.50 13.23
C ARG A 16 1.57 24.56 12.82
N LYS A 17 1.35 25.27 11.71
CA LYS A 17 2.18 26.40 11.29
C LYS A 17 2.07 27.60 12.22
N GLU A 18 0.87 27.93 12.70
CA GLU A 18 0.65 29.01 13.66
C GLU A 18 1.39 28.76 14.99
N GLN A 19 1.63 27.51 15.34
CA GLN A 19 2.42 27.13 16.51
C GLN A 19 3.94 27.06 16.24
N GLY A 20 4.35 27.15 14.96
CA GLY A 20 5.75 27.07 14.52
C GLY A 20 6.46 28.43 14.51
N ALA A 21 7.75 28.42 14.21
CA ALA A 21 8.53 29.64 14.09
C ALA A 21 8.01 30.52 12.93
N PRO A 22 7.72 31.79 13.15
CA PRO A 22 7.19 32.71 12.13
C PRO A 22 7.99 32.76 10.83
N LEU A 23 9.33 32.58 10.94
CA LEU A 23 10.22 32.52 9.78
C LEU A 23 9.93 31.32 8.87
N CYS A 24 9.68 30.13 9.43
CA CYS A 24 9.35 28.93 8.67
C CYS A 24 8.04 29.10 7.91
N GLN A 25 7.05 29.75 8.52
CA GLN A 25 5.79 30.08 7.88
C GLN A 25 5.98 31.00 6.68
N GLN A 26 6.75 32.07 6.83
CA GLN A 26 7.04 33.01 5.72
C GLN A 26 7.79 32.35 4.57
N LEU A 27 8.74 31.48 4.87
CA LEU A 27 9.50 30.75 3.86
C LEU A 27 8.63 29.73 3.11
N ASP A 28 7.73 29.07 3.81
CA ASP A 28 6.77 28.13 3.18
C ASP A 28 5.73 28.86 2.31
N GLU A 29 5.24 30.02 2.76
CA GLU A 29 4.34 30.89 1.99
C GLU A 29 4.97 31.39 0.69
N ARG A 30 6.29 31.60 0.70
CA ARG A 30 7.07 31.99 -0.48
C ARG A 30 7.51 30.81 -1.35
N PHE A 31 7.10 29.59 -1.02
CA PHE A 31 7.56 28.35 -1.66
C PHE A 31 9.07 28.11 -1.64
N ALA A 32 9.84 28.93 -0.90
CA ALA A 32 11.30 28.85 -0.89
C ALA A 32 11.83 27.56 -0.25
N VAL A 33 11.07 26.99 0.69
CA VAL A 33 11.42 25.74 1.42
C VAL A 33 10.31 24.71 1.42
N TYR A 34 9.33 24.84 0.53
CA TYR A 34 8.16 23.96 0.45
C TYR A 34 8.53 22.47 0.41
N PHE A 35 9.55 22.15 -0.37
CA PHE A 35 10.02 20.76 -0.50
C PHE A 35 10.84 20.30 0.71
N ILE A 36 11.53 21.19 1.41
CA ILE A 36 12.38 20.83 2.54
C ILE A 36 11.55 20.59 3.80
N TRP A 37 10.56 21.44 4.09
CA TRP A 37 9.80 21.36 5.33
C TRP A 37 8.62 20.38 5.30
N LYS A 38 8.03 20.14 4.14
CA LYS A 38 6.98 19.12 3.99
C LYS A 38 7.52 17.70 3.86
N THR A 39 8.81 17.56 3.70
CA THR A 39 9.51 16.30 3.55
C THR A 39 10.08 15.75 4.86
N VAL A 40 9.84 16.41 5.99
CA VAL A 40 10.21 15.88 7.30
C VAL A 40 9.22 14.80 7.69
N GLY A 41 9.37 13.68 7.06
CA GLY A 41 8.61 12.47 7.35
C GLY A 41 9.53 11.35 7.77
N ILE A 42 8.93 10.20 8.00
CA ILE A 42 9.66 8.97 8.23
C ILE A 42 10.37 8.61 6.92
N SER A 43 11.69 8.56 6.94
CA SER A 43 12.50 8.09 5.82
C SER A 43 13.26 6.83 6.22
N HIS A 44 13.73 6.08 5.23
CA HIS A 44 14.47 4.82 5.45
C HIS A 44 13.66 3.76 6.23
N THR A 45 12.37 3.69 5.93
CA THR A 45 11.48 2.68 6.50
C THR A 45 11.53 1.41 5.65
N ILE A 46 11.53 0.27 6.34
CA ILE A 46 11.42 -1.05 5.71
C ILE A 46 10.06 -1.62 6.12
N PRO A 47 9.07 -1.64 5.23
CA PRO A 47 7.79 -2.30 5.51
C PRO A 47 7.97 -3.82 5.66
N ASP A 48 7.17 -4.43 6.53
CA ASP A 48 7.15 -5.89 6.67
C ASP A 48 6.33 -6.55 5.55
N PHE A 49 6.86 -6.48 4.32
CA PHE A 49 6.24 -7.09 3.14
C PHE A 49 6.06 -8.60 3.29
N PRO A 50 7.01 -9.38 3.83
CA PRO A 50 6.81 -10.81 4.04
C PRO A 50 5.55 -11.13 4.84
N ARG A 51 5.28 -10.37 5.89
CA ARG A 51 4.08 -10.52 6.72
C ARG A 51 2.81 -10.11 5.96
N LEU A 52 2.86 -8.97 5.26
CA LEU A 52 1.76 -8.51 4.41
C LEU A 52 1.34 -9.57 3.39
N LEU A 53 2.30 -10.11 2.64
CA LEU A 53 2.03 -11.09 1.58
C LEU A 53 1.47 -12.40 2.12
N ARG A 54 1.91 -12.81 3.32
CA ARG A 54 1.47 -14.05 3.98
C ARG A 54 0.10 -13.92 4.63
N LEU A 55 -0.24 -12.76 5.21
CA LEU A 55 -1.45 -12.58 6.02
C LEU A 55 -2.52 -11.72 5.33
N GLY A 56 -2.12 -10.84 4.46
CA GLY A 56 -2.94 -9.72 4.01
C GLY A 56 -3.21 -8.70 5.12
N THR A 57 -3.80 -7.57 4.77
CA THR A 57 -4.17 -6.53 5.75
C THR A 57 -5.20 -7.02 6.74
N ARG A 58 -6.11 -7.93 6.35
CA ARG A 58 -7.11 -8.53 7.25
C ARG A 58 -6.49 -9.43 8.29
N GLY A 59 -5.52 -10.26 7.91
CA GLY A 59 -4.79 -11.09 8.87
C GLY A 59 -3.95 -10.24 9.84
N MET A 60 -3.31 -9.19 9.33
CA MET A 60 -2.59 -8.24 10.19
C MET A 60 -3.54 -7.49 11.15
N ALA A 61 -4.74 -7.12 10.69
CA ALA A 61 -5.76 -6.49 11.54
C ALA A 61 -6.26 -7.44 12.63
N ALA A 62 -6.46 -8.71 12.30
CA ALA A 62 -6.82 -9.74 13.28
C ALA A 62 -5.76 -9.87 14.38
N GLU A 63 -4.47 -9.99 13.99
CA GLU A 63 -3.38 -10.06 14.98
C GLU A 63 -3.31 -8.82 15.89
N ILE A 64 -3.57 -7.61 15.36
CA ILE A 64 -3.63 -6.38 16.17
C ILE A 64 -4.80 -6.45 17.15
N THR A 65 -5.97 -6.90 16.69
CA THR A 65 -7.16 -7.01 17.53
C THR A 65 -6.96 -8.04 18.63
N ASP A 66 -6.47 -9.23 18.29
CA ASP A 66 -6.18 -10.30 19.25
C ASP A 66 -5.16 -9.84 20.30
N ALA A 67 -4.13 -9.10 19.89
CA ALA A 67 -3.15 -8.53 20.81
C ALA A 67 -3.78 -7.48 21.74
N MET A 68 -4.74 -6.67 21.25
CA MET A 68 -5.45 -5.69 22.10
C MET A 68 -6.31 -6.37 23.15
N ASP A 69 -6.94 -7.49 22.81
CA ASP A 69 -7.84 -8.23 23.70
C ASP A 69 -7.08 -9.07 24.74
N ALA A 70 -5.87 -9.54 24.38
CA ALA A 70 -5.07 -10.37 25.26
C ALA A 70 -4.18 -9.61 26.25
N GLU A 71 -4.04 -8.28 26.11
CA GLU A 71 -3.06 -7.51 26.89
C GLU A 71 -3.48 -7.27 28.34
N GLN A 72 -2.59 -7.62 29.28
CA GLN A 72 -2.77 -7.42 30.71
C GLN A 72 -1.49 -6.81 31.33
N PRO A 73 -1.60 -5.65 32.03
CA PRO A 73 -2.84 -4.89 32.29
C PRO A 73 -3.43 -4.31 30.99
N PRO A 74 -4.73 -3.87 31.01
CA PRO A 74 -5.35 -3.29 29.84
C PRO A 74 -4.56 -2.10 29.30
N LEU A 75 -4.56 -1.94 27.96
CA LEU A 75 -3.92 -0.83 27.28
C LEU A 75 -4.39 0.52 27.84
N ASP A 76 -3.45 1.44 27.98
CA ASP A 76 -3.80 2.85 28.20
C ASP A 76 -4.47 3.48 26.95
N ASP A 77 -4.99 4.69 27.13
CA ASP A 77 -5.74 5.36 26.05
C ASP A 77 -4.87 5.68 24.83
N GLU A 78 -3.59 5.99 25.02
CA GLU A 78 -2.64 6.31 23.92
C GLU A 78 -2.30 5.05 23.11
N ALA A 79 -1.95 3.96 23.77
CA ALA A 79 -1.68 2.69 23.13
C ALA A 79 -2.91 2.16 22.36
N ARG A 80 -4.10 2.30 22.97
CA ARG A 80 -5.38 1.93 22.33
C ARG A 80 -5.66 2.79 21.10
N ALA A 81 -5.47 4.11 21.19
CA ALA A 81 -5.63 5.02 20.06
C ALA A 81 -4.66 4.69 18.92
N THR A 82 -3.41 4.38 19.23
CA THR A 82 -2.39 3.99 18.26
C THR A 82 -2.80 2.71 17.51
N ARG A 83 -3.24 1.67 18.23
CA ARG A 83 -3.67 0.42 17.58
C ARG A 83 -4.93 0.59 16.73
N ARG A 84 -5.88 1.44 17.18
CA ARG A 84 -7.03 1.82 16.35
C ARG A 84 -6.61 2.55 15.07
N ALA A 85 -5.62 3.44 15.14
CA ALA A 85 -5.09 4.12 13.97
C ALA A 85 -4.46 3.14 13.00
N MET A 86 -3.72 2.12 13.47
CA MET A 86 -3.19 1.04 12.63
C MET A 86 -4.31 0.29 11.90
N LEU A 87 -5.39 -0.08 12.59
CA LEU A 87 -6.54 -0.76 11.97
C LEU A 87 -7.20 0.11 10.88
N ILE A 88 -7.38 1.41 11.14
CA ILE A 88 -7.94 2.36 10.17
C ILE A 88 -7.03 2.48 8.94
N THR A 89 -5.72 2.49 9.12
CA THR A 89 -4.76 2.55 8.02
C THR A 89 -4.84 1.31 7.14
N LEU A 90 -4.93 0.11 7.73
CA LEU A 90 -5.10 -1.14 6.97
C LEU A 90 -6.42 -1.14 6.17
N GLN A 91 -7.53 -0.66 6.77
CA GLN A 91 -8.80 -0.48 6.06
C GLN A 91 -8.70 0.54 4.93
N GLY A 92 -7.93 1.61 5.12
CA GLY A 92 -7.66 2.61 4.09
C GLY A 92 -6.97 2.02 2.85
N LEU A 93 -6.01 1.12 3.05
CA LEU A 93 -5.35 0.39 1.95
C LEU A 93 -6.33 -0.52 1.20
N GLU A 94 -7.22 -1.21 1.91
CA GLU A 94 -8.27 -2.04 1.26
C GLU A 94 -9.22 -1.18 0.42
N ALA A 95 -9.66 -0.04 0.95
CA ALA A 95 -10.51 0.88 0.22
C ALA A 95 -9.82 1.47 -1.02
N TYR A 96 -8.53 1.76 -0.91
CA TYR A 96 -7.73 2.21 -2.06
C TYR A 96 -7.66 1.14 -3.15
N ALA A 97 -7.34 -0.10 -2.79
CA ALA A 97 -7.30 -1.22 -3.73
C ALA A 97 -8.67 -1.46 -4.39
N ALA A 98 -9.76 -1.39 -3.63
CA ALA A 98 -11.11 -1.50 -4.17
C ALA A 98 -11.43 -0.40 -5.20
N ASN A 99 -10.98 0.84 -4.97
CA ASN A 99 -11.13 1.92 -5.93
C ASN A 99 -10.31 1.68 -7.21
N LEU A 100 -9.11 1.10 -7.10
CA LEU A 100 -8.32 0.70 -8.27
C LEU A 100 -9.05 -0.38 -9.09
N ALA A 101 -9.66 -1.36 -8.43
CA ALA A 101 -10.46 -2.38 -9.12
C ALA A 101 -11.65 -1.76 -9.89
N VAL A 102 -12.38 -0.84 -9.26
CA VAL A 102 -13.47 -0.12 -9.94
C VAL A 102 -12.96 0.67 -11.15
N GLN A 103 -11.80 1.34 -11.02
CA GLN A 103 -11.24 2.08 -12.15
C GLN A 103 -10.84 1.14 -13.29
N ALA A 104 -10.20 0.01 -12.98
CA ALA A 104 -9.84 -1.00 -13.98
C ALA A 104 -11.07 -1.56 -14.71
N ASP A 105 -12.20 -1.78 -14.01
CA ASP A 105 -13.46 -2.17 -14.65
C ASP A 105 -14.00 -1.10 -15.61
N LEU A 106 -13.92 0.17 -15.21
CA LEU A 106 -14.35 1.29 -16.07
C LEU A 106 -13.47 1.37 -17.33
N ASP A 107 -12.16 1.22 -17.17
CA ASP A 107 -11.21 1.24 -18.28
C ASP A 107 -11.41 0.03 -19.21
N THR A 108 -11.68 -1.17 -18.65
CA THR A 108 -12.02 -2.39 -19.39
C THR A 108 -13.22 -2.16 -20.35
N ASN A 109 -14.25 -1.44 -19.87
CA ASN A 109 -15.44 -1.19 -20.67
C ASN A 109 -15.18 -0.24 -21.85
N GLN A 110 -14.12 0.55 -21.80
CA GLN A 110 -13.74 1.50 -22.85
C GLN A 110 -12.64 0.98 -23.77
N GLU A 111 -11.91 -0.05 -23.34
CA GLU A 111 -10.76 -0.60 -24.07
C GLU A 111 -11.21 -1.39 -25.31
N GLN A 112 -10.57 -1.13 -26.44
CA GLN A 112 -10.84 -1.80 -27.71
C GLN A 112 -9.87 -2.93 -28.02
N ASP A 113 -8.65 -2.88 -27.48
CA ASP A 113 -7.67 -3.96 -27.64
C ASP A 113 -8.04 -5.14 -26.74
N PRO A 114 -8.30 -6.33 -27.30
CA PRO A 114 -8.65 -7.51 -26.51
C PRO A 114 -7.55 -7.99 -25.57
N ALA A 115 -6.28 -7.74 -25.88
CA ALA A 115 -5.16 -8.11 -25.02
C ALA A 115 -5.12 -7.21 -23.79
N ARG A 116 -5.20 -5.90 -24.02
CA ARG A 116 -5.24 -4.90 -22.94
C ARG A 116 -6.48 -5.04 -22.06
N ARG A 117 -7.62 -5.36 -22.64
CA ARG A 117 -8.86 -5.63 -21.89
C ARG A 117 -8.67 -6.78 -20.90
N ARG A 118 -8.08 -7.91 -21.32
CA ARG A 118 -7.80 -9.06 -20.42
C ARG A 118 -6.82 -8.69 -19.29
N GLU A 119 -5.85 -7.83 -19.56
CA GLU A 119 -4.95 -7.33 -18.52
C GLU A 119 -5.68 -6.48 -17.48
N LEU A 120 -6.56 -5.60 -17.92
CA LEU A 120 -7.36 -4.75 -17.02
C LEU A 120 -8.34 -5.61 -16.18
N GLU A 121 -9.00 -6.60 -16.77
CA GLU A 121 -9.84 -7.57 -16.06
C GLU A 121 -9.04 -8.30 -14.99
N ARG A 122 -7.85 -8.81 -15.33
CA ARG A 122 -6.95 -9.46 -14.38
C ARG A 122 -6.51 -8.52 -13.26
N LEU A 123 -6.15 -7.29 -13.59
CA LEU A 123 -5.75 -6.27 -12.60
C LEU A 123 -6.92 -5.95 -11.65
N ALA A 124 -8.14 -5.81 -12.16
CA ALA A 124 -9.32 -5.60 -11.34
C ALA A 124 -9.53 -6.75 -10.33
N ASP A 125 -9.37 -8.00 -10.77
CA ASP A 125 -9.51 -9.18 -9.90
C ASP A 125 -8.41 -9.22 -8.83
N ILE A 126 -7.17 -8.90 -9.19
CA ILE A 126 -6.06 -8.77 -8.24
C ILE A 126 -6.39 -7.70 -7.20
N CYS A 127 -6.76 -6.49 -7.61
CA CYS A 127 -7.06 -5.38 -6.71
C CYS A 127 -8.28 -5.64 -5.79
N ARG A 128 -9.22 -6.49 -6.19
CA ARG A 128 -10.33 -6.92 -5.32
C ARG A 128 -9.85 -7.84 -4.19
N ARG A 129 -8.75 -8.52 -4.41
CA ARG A 129 -8.24 -9.52 -3.49
C ARG A 129 -7.12 -9.00 -2.60
N VAL A 130 -6.10 -8.36 -3.19
CA VAL A 130 -4.94 -7.87 -2.47
C VAL A 130 -5.01 -6.34 -2.30
N PRO A 131 -4.48 -5.77 -1.22
CA PRO A 131 -3.70 -6.39 -0.15
C PRO A 131 -4.55 -7.04 0.98
N ALA A 132 -5.86 -7.13 0.84
CA ALA A 132 -6.76 -7.60 1.90
C ALA A 132 -6.49 -9.03 2.35
N GLN A 133 -6.22 -9.93 1.42
CA GLN A 133 -6.04 -11.36 1.65
C GLN A 133 -4.60 -11.80 1.39
N PRO A 134 -4.17 -12.97 1.90
CA PRO A 134 -2.88 -13.57 1.56
C PRO A 134 -2.69 -13.70 0.06
N CYS A 135 -1.49 -13.37 -0.43
CA CYS A 135 -1.14 -13.54 -1.83
C CYS A 135 -0.96 -15.01 -2.18
N ARG A 136 -1.32 -15.39 -3.42
CA ARG A 136 -1.23 -16.75 -3.94
C ARG A 136 -0.24 -16.89 -5.08
N THR A 137 -0.09 -15.82 -5.88
CA THR A 137 0.75 -15.79 -7.08
C THR A 137 1.76 -14.65 -7.00
N LEU A 138 2.78 -14.71 -7.83
CA LEU A 138 3.77 -13.63 -7.95
C LEU A 138 3.10 -12.31 -8.36
N ASP A 139 2.15 -12.36 -9.27
CA ASP A 139 1.39 -11.21 -9.74
C ASP A 139 0.62 -10.52 -8.59
N GLU A 140 -0.10 -11.31 -7.76
CA GLU A 140 -0.74 -10.79 -6.56
C GLU A 140 0.26 -10.17 -5.58
N ALA A 141 1.42 -10.80 -5.39
CA ALA A 141 2.46 -10.33 -4.47
C ALA A 141 3.07 -9.00 -4.91
N VAL A 142 3.44 -8.86 -6.18
CA VAL A 142 3.99 -7.62 -6.73
C VAL A 142 2.97 -6.49 -6.66
N ASN A 143 1.71 -6.74 -7.03
CA ASN A 143 0.66 -5.74 -6.96
C ASN A 143 0.33 -5.33 -5.51
N ALA A 144 0.34 -6.27 -4.55
CA ALA A 144 0.15 -5.94 -3.13
C ALA A 144 1.25 -5.01 -2.61
N VAL A 145 2.51 -5.28 -2.96
CA VAL A 145 3.65 -4.40 -2.63
C VAL A 145 3.46 -3.03 -3.23
N TRP A 146 3.09 -2.96 -4.53
CA TRP A 146 2.88 -1.69 -5.22
C TRP A 146 1.76 -0.85 -4.58
N ILE A 147 0.61 -1.45 -4.30
CA ILE A 147 -0.52 -0.79 -3.64
C ILE A 147 -0.10 -0.19 -2.29
N VAL A 148 0.64 -0.96 -1.49
CA VAL A 148 1.12 -0.49 -0.18
C VAL A 148 2.17 0.61 -0.32
N CYS A 149 3.12 0.49 -1.25
CA CYS A 149 4.09 1.55 -1.53
C CYS A 149 3.40 2.86 -1.92
N VAL A 150 2.42 2.82 -2.82
CA VAL A 150 1.65 4.01 -3.20
C VAL A 150 0.88 4.56 -2.00
N GLY A 151 0.23 3.69 -1.21
CA GLY A 151 -0.49 4.10 0.00
C GLY A 151 0.41 4.83 1.00
N MET A 152 1.61 4.32 1.24
CA MET A 152 2.60 4.96 2.11
C MET A 152 3.06 6.32 1.56
N HIS A 153 3.28 6.43 0.25
CA HIS A 153 3.64 7.71 -0.39
C HIS A 153 2.49 8.71 -0.41
N MET A 154 1.24 8.26 -0.37
CA MET A 154 0.08 9.16 -0.21
C MET A 154 0.04 9.81 1.18
N GLU A 155 0.51 9.11 2.21
CA GLU A 155 0.63 9.66 3.57
C GLU A 155 1.85 10.58 3.70
N ASN A 156 2.97 10.20 3.12
CA ASN A 156 4.20 10.98 3.13
C ASN A 156 4.94 10.85 1.80
N THR A 157 4.88 11.90 0.99
CA THR A 157 5.47 11.93 -0.36
C THR A 157 7.01 11.81 -0.38
N ASN A 158 7.66 11.94 0.76
CA ASN A 158 9.12 11.84 0.88
C ASN A 158 9.58 10.61 1.69
N THR A 159 8.78 9.59 1.73
CA THR A 159 9.16 8.34 2.39
C THR A 159 10.19 7.59 1.53
N GLY A 160 11.42 7.48 2.03
CA GLY A 160 12.42 6.57 1.46
C GLY A 160 12.08 5.15 1.89
N LEU A 161 11.55 4.33 0.98
CA LEU A 161 11.21 2.94 1.25
C LEU A 161 12.34 2.04 0.76
N SER A 162 12.81 1.15 1.64
CA SER A 162 13.67 0.03 1.26
C SER A 162 12.81 -1.21 1.12
N LEU A 163 12.79 -1.79 -0.06
CA LEU A 163 11.98 -2.98 -0.32
C LEU A 163 12.56 -4.26 0.31
N GLY A 164 13.82 -4.21 0.75
CA GLY A 164 14.50 -5.36 1.33
C GLY A 164 14.90 -6.40 0.27
N ARG A 165 14.95 -7.66 0.68
CA ARG A 165 15.36 -8.80 -0.16
C ARG A 165 14.17 -9.33 -0.97
N LEU A 166 13.76 -8.59 -2.02
CA LEU A 166 12.69 -8.98 -2.95
C LEU A 166 12.86 -10.41 -3.47
N ASP A 167 14.08 -10.76 -3.81
CA ASP A 167 14.48 -12.08 -4.28
C ASP A 167 14.11 -13.20 -3.29
N GLN A 168 14.15 -12.94 -1.99
CA GLN A 168 13.86 -13.95 -0.97
C GLN A 168 12.37 -14.10 -0.69
N TRP A 169 11.65 -13.01 -0.54
CA TRP A 169 10.25 -13.11 -0.12
C TRP A 169 9.26 -13.15 -1.28
N LEU A 170 9.68 -12.85 -2.53
CA LEU A 170 8.91 -13.14 -3.74
C LEU A 170 9.16 -14.56 -4.29
N GLN A 171 10.32 -15.17 -4.01
CA GLN A 171 10.69 -16.49 -4.50
C GLN A 171 9.62 -17.57 -4.26
N PRO A 172 8.98 -17.70 -3.09
CA PRO A 172 7.95 -18.71 -2.87
C PRO A 172 6.75 -18.61 -3.82
N PHE A 173 6.38 -17.39 -4.24
CA PHE A 173 5.28 -17.17 -5.18
C PHE A 173 5.69 -17.55 -6.60
N PHE A 174 6.90 -17.19 -7.01
CA PHE A 174 7.47 -17.62 -8.28
C PHE A 174 7.56 -19.15 -8.37
N ASP A 175 8.08 -19.81 -7.33
CA ASP A 175 8.18 -21.26 -7.27
C ASP A 175 6.80 -21.94 -7.34
N SER A 176 5.78 -21.35 -6.69
CA SER A 176 4.40 -21.81 -6.77
C SER A 176 3.84 -21.71 -8.18
N ASP A 177 4.03 -20.58 -8.85
CA ASP A 177 3.56 -20.35 -10.21
C ASP A 177 4.29 -21.28 -11.19
N MET A 178 5.61 -21.50 -11.03
CA MET A 178 6.40 -22.47 -11.81
C MET A 178 5.93 -23.91 -11.59
N ALA A 179 5.57 -24.26 -10.36
CA ALA A 179 5.09 -25.60 -10.04
C ALA A 179 3.67 -25.87 -10.59
N ALA A 180 2.84 -24.83 -10.73
CA ALA A 180 1.51 -24.91 -11.32
C ALA A 180 1.54 -25.08 -12.85
N ALA A 181 2.64 -24.67 -13.51
CA ALA A 181 2.83 -24.81 -14.94
C ALA A 181 3.06 -26.28 -15.34
N SER A 182 2.21 -26.78 -16.26
CA SER A 182 2.19 -28.17 -16.67
C SER A 182 3.13 -28.47 -17.84
N THR A 183 3.43 -27.46 -18.67
CA THR A 183 4.26 -27.58 -19.88
C THR A 183 5.50 -26.69 -19.79
N ASP A 184 6.50 -26.95 -20.60
CA ASP A 184 7.70 -26.10 -20.68
C ASP A 184 7.38 -24.72 -21.27
N GLU A 185 6.40 -24.62 -22.17
CA GLU A 185 5.94 -23.34 -22.71
C GLU A 185 5.27 -22.48 -21.62
N GLU A 186 4.48 -23.09 -20.74
CA GLU A 186 3.87 -22.39 -19.59
C GLU A 186 4.93 -21.94 -18.60
N ARG A 187 5.96 -22.75 -18.31
CA ARG A 187 7.09 -22.36 -17.46
C ARG A 187 7.87 -21.18 -18.02
N GLU A 188 8.12 -21.21 -19.33
CA GLU A 188 8.79 -20.10 -20.01
C GLU A 188 7.94 -18.83 -19.97
N ALA A 189 6.62 -18.94 -20.10
CA ALA A 189 5.70 -17.81 -19.97
C ALA A 189 5.70 -17.24 -18.54
N VAL A 190 5.69 -18.08 -17.50
CA VAL A 190 5.82 -17.64 -16.10
C VAL A 190 7.15 -16.91 -15.87
N ALA A 191 8.27 -17.47 -16.36
CA ALA A 191 9.58 -16.83 -16.20
C ALA A 191 9.65 -15.48 -16.93
N ARG A 192 9.10 -15.38 -18.13
CA ARG A 192 9.03 -14.14 -18.89
C ARG A 192 8.18 -13.09 -18.17
N HIS A 193 7.01 -13.50 -17.71
CA HIS A 193 6.11 -12.62 -16.95
C HIS A 193 6.74 -12.10 -15.66
N ALA A 194 7.49 -12.94 -14.94
CA ALA A 194 8.25 -12.52 -13.77
C ALA A 194 9.28 -11.41 -14.08
N VAL A 195 9.95 -11.49 -15.23
CA VAL A 195 10.88 -10.44 -15.67
C VAL A 195 10.14 -9.15 -16.06
N GLU A 196 8.93 -9.25 -16.63
CA GLU A 196 8.12 -8.09 -16.99
C GLU A 196 7.55 -7.35 -15.77
N LEU A 197 7.32 -8.07 -14.64
CA LEU A 197 6.82 -7.51 -13.39
C LEU A 197 7.90 -6.77 -12.58
N CYS A 198 9.18 -7.09 -12.76
CA CYS A 198 10.31 -6.52 -12.01
C CYS A 198 11.02 -5.41 -12.77
#